data_f0d6fb2f8752d4eb1368299a0eb5fc40
#
_entry.id   f0d6fb2f8752d4eb1368299a0eb5fc40
#
_cell.length_a   1.000
_cell.length_b   1.000
_cell.length_c   1.000
_cell.angle_alpha   90.00
_cell.angle_beta   90.00
_cell.angle_gamma   90.00
#
_symmetry.space_group_name_H-M   'P 1'
#
loop_
_entity.id
_entity.type
_entity.pdbx_description
1 polymer ?
#
loop_
_entity_poly.entity_id
_entity_poly.type
_entity_poly.pdbx_seq_one_letter_code
_entity_poly.pdbx_strand_id
1 'polypeptide(L)'
;GGNEAARRKIKAALRRKKAVLKPVAVILIAVFVVLAGFLFLEKRTYRNYKVQVTSEQEDTVSTQYTYLSGKILRYSSDEVSLVNNKLETVWSQTYDMQNPVADVCGDCAVIADKDGTSMVFLDKNGITGTVSTSYSIVKAKVSKTGMAAAILDGGDHTWINFYNLDGSLVAENQTNIQDPGYPMDVALADNGVVMMVAYQFVDSSETTSYIAFYNFGEVGQNEDDRIVSGYTYDGVVVPQIQYLGSNAVALRDDGFTIYSGRQIPKELKTVQVEQEIISTFYDENNIGLVFKNDSKDKQYTMQVYSSAGKLKFSKDFNIPYTTIRMSDDYIVMYNSSQLCVLNSNGSEKYFGSVDGTVKDFFKLGWNK
;
A
#
# COMPACT_ATOMS: atom_id res chain seq x y z
N GLY A 1 8.22 16.15 -77.02
CA GLY A 1 8.77 15.10 -76.04
C GLY A 1 8.82 15.45 -74.62
N GLY A 2 8.89 16.73 -74.23
CA GLY A 2 9.07 17.14 -72.82
C GLY A 2 7.85 16.99 -71.89
N ASN A 3 6.66 17.17 -72.43
CA ASN A 3 5.40 17.12 -71.68
C ASN A 3 4.96 15.69 -71.25
N GLU A 4 5.33 14.70 -72.02
CA GLU A 4 5.00 13.29 -71.73
C GLU A 4 5.92 12.70 -70.64
N ALA A 5 7.20 13.07 -70.64
CA ALA A 5 8.16 12.66 -69.61
C ALA A 5 7.81 13.27 -68.27
N ALA A 6 7.39 14.53 -68.19
CA ALA A 6 6.91 15.18 -66.98
C ALA A 6 5.64 14.52 -66.41
N ARG A 7 4.65 14.19 -67.30
CA ARG A 7 3.43 13.46 -66.85
C ARG A 7 3.72 12.03 -66.36
N ARG A 8 4.71 11.32 -66.91
CA ARG A 8 5.13 10.00 -66.45
C ARG A 8 5.80 10.09 -65.06
N LYS A 9 6.66 11.10 -64.80
CA LYS A 9 7.28 11.33 -63.51
C LYS A 9 6.24 11.66 -62.40
N ILE A 10 5.25 12.51 -62.74
CA ILE A 10 4.16 12.86 -61.81
C ILE A 10 3.29 11.63 -61.49
N LYS A 11 2.91 10.82 -62.47
CA LYS A 11 2.17 9.58 -62.26
C LYS A 11 2.95 8.55 -61.45
N ALA A 12 4.26 8.42 -61.66
CA ALA A 12 5.12 7.54 -60.86
C ALA A 12 5.26 8.01 -59.41
N ALA A 13 5.41 9.33 -59.17
CA ALA A 13 5.46 9.91 -57.84
C ALA A 13 4.12 9.75 -57.08
N LEU A 14 2.99 9.92 -57.78
CA LEU A 14 1.65 9.69 -57.20
C LEU A 14 1.39 8.21 -56.89
N ARG A 15 1.87 7.28 -57.75
CA ARG A 15 1.81 5.84 -57.46
C ARG A 15 2.66 5.45 -56.24
N ARG A 16 3.89 6.00 -56.11
CA ARG A 16 4.76 5.79 -54.93
C ARG A 16 4.12 6.35 -53.66
N LYS A 17 3.55 7.58 -53.70
CA LYS A 17 2.81 8.13 -52.58
C LYS A 17 1.61 7.26 -52.16
N LYS A 18 0.80 6.78 -53.13
CA LYS A 18 -0.32 5.88 -52.85
C LYS A 18 0.12 4.50 -52.32
N ALA A 19 1.28 4.00 -52.78
CA ALA A 19 1.84 2.73 -52.27
C ALA A 19 2.32 2.80 -50.82
N VAL A 20 2.78 3.98 -50.36
CA VAL A 20 3.18 4.20 -48.94
C VAL A 20 1.98 4.62 -48.07
N LEU A 21 1.04 5.40 -48.62
CA LEU A 21 -0.14 5.86 -47.88
C LEU A 21 -1.08 4.71 -47.45
N LYS A 22 -1.22 3.67 -48.28
CA LYS A 22 -2.09 2.52 -47.96
C LYS A 22 -1.63 1.75 -46.70
N PRO A 23 -0.37 1.29 -46.61
CA PRO A 23 0.07 0.60 -45.38
C PRO A 23 0.07 1.50 -44.15
N VAL A 24 0.41 2.79 -44.30
CA VAL A 24 0.33 3.76 -43.16
C VAL A 24 -1.11 3.93 -42.68
N ALA A 25 -2.09 4.04 -43.59
CA ALA A 25 -3.51 4.12 -43.25
C ALA A 25 -4.00 2.84 -42.52
N VAL A 26 -3.56 1.66 -42.99
CA VAL A 26 -3.90 0.39 -42.32
C VAL A 26 -3.33 0.32 -40.92
N ILE A 27 -2.07 0.76 -40.73
CA ILE A 27 -1.45 0.81 -39.40
C ILE A 27 -2.19 1.79 -38.47
N LEU A 28 -2.55 2.98 -38.97
CA LEU A 28 -3.32 3.97 -38.19
C LEU A 28 -4.70 3.44 -37.78
N ILE A 29 -5.38 2.74 -38.70
CA ILE A 29 -6.66 2.10 -38.37
C ILE A 29 -6.48 1.00 -37.31
N ALA A 30 -5.44 0.17 -37.46
CA ALA A 30 -5.15 -0.87 -36.45
C ALA A 30 -4.86 -0.28 -35.09
N VAL A 31 -4.03 0.77 -35.03
CA VAL A 31 -3.75 1.51 -33.77
C VAL A 31 -5.04 2.11 -33.20
N PHE A 32 -5.88 2.72 -34.06
CA PHE A 32 -7.15 3.29 -33.62
C PHE A 32 -8.10 2.22 -33.06
N VAL A 33 -8.21 1.06 -33.70
CA VAL A 33 -9.04 -0.07 -33.23
C VAL A 33 -8.53 -0.60 -31.88
N VAL A 34 -7.22 -0.73 -31.72
CA VAL A 34 -6.61 -1.16 -30.44
C VAL A 34 -6.89 -0.13 -29.34
N LEU A 35 -6.71 1.16 -29.65
CA LEU A 35 -6.97 2.26 -28.71
C LEU A 35 -8.46 2.34 -28.33
N ALA A 36 -9.35 2.22 -29.31
CA ALA A 36 -10.79 2.21 -29.07
C ALA A 36 -11.23 0.98 -28.26
N GLY A 37 -10.64 -0.19 -28.54
CA GLY A 37 -10.83 -1.41 -27.74
C GLY A 37 -10.34 -1.24 -26.31
N PHE A 38 -9.18 -0.66 -26.12
CA PHE A 38 -8.64 -0.34 -24.78
C PHE A 38 -9.55 0.60 -24.01
N LEU A 39 -9.97 1.72 -24.61
CA LEU A 39 -10.89 2.70 -24.00
C LEU A 39 -12.27 2.08 -23.71
N PHE A 40 -12.75 1.18 -24.55
CA PHE A 40 -13.99 0.45 -24.29
C PHE A 40 -13.86 -0.48 -23.09
N LEU A 41 -12.77 -1.24 -22.99
CA LEU A 41 -12.51 -2.12 -21.82
C LEU A 41 -12.29 -1.30 -20.55
N GLU A 42 -11.62 -0.15 -20.65
CA GLU A 42 -11.40 0.74 -19.53
C GLU A 42 -12.70 1.33 -18.97
N LYS A 43 -13.68 1.64 -19.81
CA LYS A 43 -14.98 2.19 -19.40
C LYS A 43 -16.04 1.12 -19.11
N ARG A 44 -15.74 -0.16 -19.34
CA ARG A 44 -16.68 -1.23 -19.11
C ARG A 44 -16.95 -1.40 -17.61
N THR A 45 -18.22 -1.33 -17.20
CA THR A 45 -18.71 -1.64 -15.87
C THR A 45 -19.34 -3.04 -15.86
N TYR A 46 -19.18 -3.74 -14.75
CA TYR A 46 -19.77 -5.06 -14.52
C TYR A 46 -20.94 -4.91 -13.55
N ARG A 47 -22.04 -5.57 -13.83
CA ARG A 47 -23.26 -5.55 -12.98
C ARG A 47 -23.39 -6.78 -12.10
N ASN A 48 -22.74 -7.87 -12.47
CA ASN A 48 -22.80 -9.14 -11.79
C ASN A 48 -21.40 -9.70 -11.58
N TYR A 49 -21.23 -10.47 -10.53
CA TYR A 49 -20.06 -11.31 -10.30
C TYR A 49 -20.44 -12.79 -10.42
N LYS A 50 -19.45 -13.66 -10.55
CA LYS A 50 -19.63 -15.11 -10.57
C LYS A 50 -18.69 -15.73 -9.56
N VAL A 51 -19.24 -16.45 -8.59
CA VAL A 51 -18.44 -17.28 -7.69
C VAL A 51 -17.87 -18.46 -8.48
N GLN A 52 -16.57 -18.61 -8.49
CA GLN A 52 -15.88 -19.70 -9.20
C GLN A 52 -15.55 -20.86 -8.28
N VAL A 53 -15.13 -20.56 -7.04
CA VAL A 53 -14.72 -21.53 -6.03
C VAL A 53 -15.20 -21.05 -4.67
N THR A 54 -15.65 -21.96 -3.84
CA THR A 54 -15.98 -21.74 -2.42
C THR A 54 -15.20 -22.74 -1.58
N SER A 55 -14.80 -22.34 -0.37
CA SER A 55 -14.22 -23.24 0.62
C SER A 55 -15.29 -23.57 1.67
N GLU A 56 -15.29 -24.82 2.12
CA GLU A 56 -16.09 -25.26 3.26
C GLU A 56 -15.38 -25.04 4.61
N GLN A 57 -14.15 -24.51 4.58
CA GLN A 57 -13.38 -24.23 5.79
C GLN A 57 -14.05 -23.11 6.57
N GLU A 58 -14.46 -23.40 7.78
CA GLU A 58 -15.08 -22.42 8.68
C GLU A 58 -14.03 -21.47 9.27
N ASP A 59 -14.40 -20.20 9.34
CA ASP A 59 -13.63 -19.17 10.03
C ASP A 59 -13.95 -19.17 11.52
N THR A 60 -12.94 -18.95 12.33
CA THR A 60 -13.12 -18.55 13.74
C THR A 60 -13.39 -17.05 13.83
N VAL A 61 -13.77 -16.56 14.99
CA VAL A 61 -13.97 -15.11 15.23
C VAL A 61 -12.68 -14.33 15.00
N SER A 62 -11.53 -14.93 15.35
CA SER A 62 -10.21 -14.33 15.20
C SER A 62 -9.60 -14.45 13.79
N THR A 63 -10.24 -15.21 12.88
CA THR A 63 -9.70 -15.41 11.53
C THR A 63 -9.61 -14.11 10.75
N GLN A 64 -8.42 -13.81 10.25
CA GLN A 64 -8.09 -12.66 9.41
C GLN A 64 -7.38 -13.12 8.14
N TYR A 65 -7.34 -12.24 7.18
CA TYR A 65 -6.76 -12.48 5.86
C TYR A 65 -5.86 -11.35 5.45
N THR A 66 -4.79 -11.68 4.72
CA THR A 66 -3.97 -10.73 3.98
C THR A 66 -3.38 -11.39 2.74
N TYR A 67 -2.66 -10.63 1.92
CA TYR A 67 -2.10 -11.12 0.67
C TYR A 67 -0.60 -11.33 0.81
N LEU A 68 -0.10 -12.52 0.49
CA LEU A 68 1.31 -12.86 0.52
C LEU A 68 1.71 -13.60 -0.76
N SER A 69 2.65 -13.04 -1.52
CA SER A 69 3.28 -13.72 -2.67
C SER A 69 2.27 -14.30 -3.68
N GLY A 70 1.25 -13.54 -4.06
CA GLY A 70 0.23 -13.99 -5.02
C GLY A 70 -0.83 -14.93 -4.46
N LYS A 71 -0.88 -15.14 -3.14
CA LYS A 71 -1.77 -16.06 -2.44
C LYS A 71 -2.41 -15.37 -1.23
N ILE A 72 -3.36 -16.04 -0.61
CA ILE A 72 -4.03 -15.59 0.60
C ILE A 72 -3.31 -16.15 1.81
N LEU A 73 -2.84 -15.29 2.70
CA LEU A 73 -2.39 -15.64 4.03
C LEU A 73 -3.61 -15.55 4.96
N ARG A 74 -4.08 -16.71 5.44
CA ARG A 74 -5.13 -16.82 6.43
C ARG A 74 -4.50 -17.04 7.79
N TYR A 75 -4.85 -16.24 8.79
CA TYR A 75 -4.28 -16.36 10.12
C TYR A 75 -5.33 -16.11 11.20
N SER A 76 -5.11 -16.71 12.36
CA SER A 76 -5.98 -16.64 13.55
C SER A 76 -5.11 -16.58 14.81
N SER A 77 -5.71 -16.72 15.99
CA SER A 77 -5.00 -16.81 17.27
C SER A 77 -4.05 -18.01 17.40
N ASP A 78 -4.30 -19.08 16.66
CA ASP A 78 -3.66 -20.38 16.85
C ASP A 78 -3.01 -20.97 15.57
N GLU A 79 -3.30 -20.38 14.40
CA GLU A 79 -2.86 -20.94 13.13
C GLU A 79 -2.58 -19.85 12.10
N VAL A 80 -1.59 -20.11 11.25
CA VAL A 80 -1.38 -19.40 9.98
C VAL A 80 -1.30 -20.41 8.84
N SER A 81 -1.97 -20.11 7.73
CA SER A 81 -1.96 -20.94 6.53
C SER A 81 -1.86 -20.08 5.27
N LEU A 82 -1.13 -20.59 4.28
CA LEU A 82 -1.09 -20.01 2.94
C LEU A 82 -2.02 -20.78 2.02
N VAL A 83 -2.95 -20.08 1.39
CA VAL A 83 -4.01 -20.64 0.55
C VAL A 83 -3.85 -20.12 -0.87
N ASN A 84 -3.90 -21.01 -1.85
CA ASN A 84 -3.82 -20.64 -3.26
C ASN A 84 -5.16 -20.09 -3.79
N ASN A 85 -5.19 -19.65 -5.05
CA ASN A 85 -6.38 -19.10 -5.70
C ASN A 85 -7.46 -20.17 -6.07
N LYS A 86 -7.21 -21.44 -5.77
CA LYS A 86 -8.23 -22.50 -5.79
C LYS A 86 -8.78 -22.83 -4.40
N LEU A 87 -8.37 -22.04 -3.38
CA LEU A 87 -8.67 -22.23 -1.96
C LEU A 87 -8.09 -23.53 -1.37
N GLU A 88 -7.00 -24.05 -1.97
CA GLU A 88 -6.26 -25.19 -1.45
C GLU A 88 -5.16 -24.69 -0.53
N THR A 89 -5.03 -25.31 0.65
CA THR A 89 -3.94 -25.00 1.60
C THR A 89 -2.60 -25.46 1.03
N VAL A 90 -1.67 -24.52 0.88
CA VAL A 90 -0.29 -24.79 0.44
C VAL A 90 0.55 -25.29 1.60
N TRP A 91 0.45 -24.63 2.74
CA TRP A 91 1.03 -25.02 4.02
C TRP A 91 0.20 -24.43 5.18
N SER A 92 0.31 -25.02 6.36
CA SER A 92 -0.30 -24.56 7.59
C SER A 92 0.67 -24.81 8.75
N GLN A 93 0.75 -23.85 9.67
CA GLN A 93 1.60 -23.89 10.86
C GLN A 93 0.87 -23.26 12.05
N THR A 94 1.18 -23.73 13.26
CA THR A 94 0.50 -23.28 14.49
C THR A 94 1.42 -22.38 15.31
N TYR A 95 0.78 -21.48 16.06
CA TYR A 95 1.37 -20.62 17.09
C TYR A 95 0.31 -20.35 18.16
N ASP A 96 0.61 -19.54 19.17
CA ASP A 96 -0.34 -19.10 20.19
C ASP A 96 -0.20 -17.59 20.37
N MET A 97 -1.26 -16.85 20.01
CA MET A 97 -1.35 -15.40 20.11
C MET A 97 -2.78 -15.00 20.49
N GLN A 98 -2.93 -13.90 21.22
CA GLN A 98 -4.25 -13.40 21.59
C GLN A 98 -4.82 -12.44 20.55
N ASN A 99 -4.01 -11.53 20.04
CA ASN A 99 -4.38 -10.48 19.10
C ASN A 99 -3.43 -10.43 17.91
N PRO A 100 -3.38 -11.47 17.04
CA PRO A 100 -2.45 -11.51 15.92
C PRO A 100 -2.75 -10.41 14.90
N VAL A 101 -1.73 -9.66 14.53
CA VAL A 101 -1.76 -8.63 13.49
C VAL A 101 -0.63 -8.90 12.52
N ALA A 102 -0.96 -9.03 11.25
CA ALA A 102 0.01 -9.27 10.20
C ALA A 102 0.41 -7.99 9.47
N ASP A 103 1.69 -7.89 9.12
CA ASP A 103 2.20 -6.97 8.12
C ASP A 103 2.92 -7.76 7.04
N VAL A 104 2.73 -7.36 5.78
CA VAL A 104 3.24 -8.08 4.60
C VAL A 104 3.93 -7.12 3.66
N CYS A 105 5.11 -7.51 3.18
CA CYS A 105 5.84 -6.79 2.14
C CYS A 105 6.51 -7.77 1.18
N GLY A 106 6.05 -7.78 -0.08
CA GLY A 106 6.53 -8.72 -1.09
C GLY A 106 6.27 -10.18 -0.73
N ASP A 107 7.33 -10.96 -0.58
CA ASP A 107 7.27 -12.40 -0.24
C ASP A 107 7.49 -12.67 1.27
N CYS A 108 7.57 -11.62 2.10
CA CYS A 108 7.81 -11.70 3.53
C CYS A 108 6.63 -11.18 4.33
N ALA A 109 6.43 -11.76 5.51
CA ALA A 109 5.42 -11.30 6.46
C ALA A 109 5.93 -11.40 7.91
N VAL A 110 5.36 -10.60 8.78
CA VAL A 110 5.45 -10.73 10.22
C VAL A 110 4.04 -10.80 10.80
N ILE A 111 3.79 -11.72 11.72
CA ILE A 111 2.58 -11.72 12.55
C ILE A 111 3.02 -11.48 13.98
N ALA A 112 2.49 -10.43 14.58
CA ALA A 112 2.79 -10.04 15.94
C ALA A 112 1.53 -10.09 16.81
N ASP A 113 1.67 -10.58 18.02
CA ASP A 113 0.62 -10.54 19.04
C ASP A 113 0.55 -9.12 19.61
N LYS A 114 -0.40 -8.33 19.12
CA LYS A 114 -0.60 -6.96 19.58
C LYS A 114 -0.98 -6.98 21.08
N ASP A 115 -0.31 -6.15 21.86
CA ASP A 115 -0.40 -6.09 23.33
C ASP A 115 0.13 -7.37 24.04
N GLY A 116 0.63 -8.35 23.27
CA GLY A 116 1.36 -9.52 23.74
C GLY A 116 2.86 -9.40 23.47
N THR A 117 3.57 -10.52 23.53
CA THR A 117 5.04 -10.57 23.39
C THR A 117 5.51 -11.53 22.30
N SER A 118 4.61 -12.23 21.62
CA SER A 118 4.97 -13.23 20.61
C SER A 118 4.98 -12.63 19.20
N MET A 119 5.96 -13.03 18.39
CA MET A 119 6.06 -12.61 17.01
C MET A 119 6.63 -13.74 16.16
N VAL A 120 6.05 -13.98 14.98
CA VAL A 120 6.54 -14.95 13.99
C VAL A 120 6.87 -14.25 12.69
N PHE A 121 7.96 -14.68 12.07
CA PHE A 121 8.42 -14.24 10.75
C PHE A 121 8.10 -15.33 9.75
N LEU A 122 7.68 -14.92 8.56
CA LEU A 122 7.20 -15.83 7.52
C LEU A 122 7.75 -15.41 6.16
N ASP A 123 7.94 -16.40 5.32
CA ASP A 123 8.01 -16.20 3.87
C ASP A 123 6.94 -17.06 3.17
N LYS A 124 6.96 -17.10 1.85
CA LYS A 124 6.05 -17.94 1.05
C LYS A 124 6.14 -19.44 1.35
N ASN A 125 7.16 -19.91 2.08
CA ASN A 125 7.39 -21.31 2.41
C ASN A 125 6.97 -21.67 3.84
N GLY A 126 6.67 -20.70 4.67
CA GLY A 126 6.22 -20.89 6.07
C GLY A 126 6.94 -20.01 7.08
N ILE A 127 6.87 -20.38 8.35
CA ILE A 127 7.54 -19.70 9.45
C ILE A 127 9.06 -19.88 9.32
N THR A 128 9.79 -18.77 9.31
CA THR A 128 11.25 -18.70 9.22
C THR A 128 11.92 -18.41 10.56
N GLY A 129 11.17 -17.77 11.48
CA GLY A 129 11.66 -17.42 12.79
C GLY A 129 10.52 -17.09 13.76
N THR A 130 10.85 -17.17 15.05
CA THR A 130 9.94 -16.80 16.15
C THR A 130 10.70 -16.01 17.19
N VAL A 131 10.02 -15.02 17.80
CA VAL A 131 10.60 -14.18 18.85
C VAL A 131 9.58 -14.02 19.99
N SER A 132 10.08 -14.05 21.22
CA SER A 132 9.37 -13.55 22.38
C SER A 132 10.07 -12.29 22.85
N THR A 133 9.36 -11.16 22.81
CA THR A 133 9.87 -9.84 23.20
C THR A 133 9.81 -9.66 24.71
N SER A 134 10.64 -8.76 25.24
CA SER A 134 10.64 -8.44 26.68
C SER A 134 9.48 -7.55 27.12
N TYR A 135 8.87 -6.85 26.17
CA TYR A 135 7.78 -5.89 26.39
C TYR A 135 6.66 -6.11 25.38
N SER A 136 5.49 -5.55 25.68
CA SER A 136 4.31 -5.67 24.84
C SER A 136 4.54 -5.07 23.44
N ILE A 137 4.14 -5.81 22.41
CA ILE A 137 4.26 -5.37 21.03
C ILE A 137 3.11 -4.42 20.69
N VAL A 138 3.44 -3.19 20.33
CA VAL A 138 2.46 -2.19 19.86
C VAL A 138 2.21 -2.37 18.37
N LYS A 139 3.29 -2.55 17.60
CA LYS A 139 3.24 -2.66 16.14
C LYS A 139 4.50 -3.36 15.61
N ALA A 140 4.34 -4.13 14.54
CA ALA A 140 5.45 -4.71 13.81
C ALA A 140 5.27 -4.47 12.30
N LYS A 141 6.38 -4.25 11.60
CA LYS A 141 6.44 -4.01 10.16
C LYS A 141 7.59 -4.80 9.53
N VAL A 142 7.41 -5.20 8.29
CA VAL A 142 8.40 -5.99 7.55
C VAL A 142 8.77 -5.33 6.21
N SER A 143 10.01 -5.50 5.78
CA SER A 143 10.51 -5.10 4.44
C SER A 143 10.40 -6.24 3.43
N LYS A 144 10.59 -5.95 2.14
CA LYS A 144 10.66 -6.98 1.07
C LYS A 144 11.81 -7.97 1.26
N THR A 145 12.86 -7.58 1.97
CA THR A 145 14.00 -8.46 2.28
C THR A 145 13.82 -9.29 3.55
N GLY A 146 12.69 -9.11 4.26
CA GLY A 146 12.38 -9.82 5.48
C GLY A 146 12.95 -9.21 6.76
N MET A 147 13.65 -8.06 6.66
CA MET A 147 13.98 -7.28 7.86
C MET A 147 12.70 -6.75 8.48
N ALA A 148 12.57 -6.84 9.79
CA ALA A 148 11.38 -6.39 10.50
C ALA A 148 11.73 -5.44 11.64
N ALA A 149 10.83 -4.49 11.92
CA ALA A 149 10.92 -3.60 13.07
C ALA A 149 9.67 -3.75 13.93
N ALA A 150 9.86 -3.75 15.25
CA ALA A 150 8.76 -3.78 16.22
C ALA A 150 8.88 -2.63 17.20
N ILE A 151 7.77 -1.95 17.44
CA ILE A 151 7.59 -0.99 18.52
C ILE A 151 7.11 -1.76 19.76
N LEU A 152 7.83 -1.63 20.86
CA LEU A 152 7.53 -2.29 22.11
C LEU A 152 7.25 -1.24 23.18
N ASP A 153 6.25 -1.50 24.02
CA ASP A 153 5.86 -0.64 25.14
C ASP A 153 6.27 -1.29 26.45
N GLY A 154 7.22 -0.68 27.15
CA GLY A 154 7.69 -1.06 28.47
C GLY A 154 7.10 -0.19 29.59
N GLY A 155 6.13 0.67 29.30
CA GLY A 155 5.51 1.61 30.24
C GLY A 155 6.22 2.96 30.24
N ASP A 156 7.29 3.10 31.03
CA ASP A 156 8.06 4.37 31.13
C ASP A 156 8.95 4.63 29.90
N HIS A 157 9.29 3.57 29.21
CA HIS A 157 10.14 3.61 28.01
C HIS A 157 9.52 2.79 26.90
N THR A 158 9.76 3.21 25.69
CA THR A 158 9.42 2.45 24.48
C THR A 158 10.71 1.98 23.81
N TRP A 159 10.58 0.90 23.04
CA TRP A 159 11.70 0.29 22.34
C TRP A 159 11.35 0.10 20.88
N ILE A 160 12.32 0.28 20.01
CA ILE A 160 12.20 -0.08 18.60
C ILE A 160 13.27 -1.14 18.34
N ASN A 161 12.81 -2.36 18.20
CA ASN A 161 13.67 -3.51 17.92
C ASN A 161 13.67 -3.84 16.44
N PHE A 162 14.83 -4.18 15.92
CA PHE A 162 15.06 -4.47 14.53
C PHE A 162 15.60 -5.90 14.37
N TYR A 163 14.95 -6.71 13.53
CA TYR A 163 15.18 -8.15 13.42
C TYR A 163 15.47 -8.58 11.98
N ASN A 164 16.23 -9.65 11.83
CA ASN A 164 16.30 -10.43 10.60
C ASN A 164 15.05 -11.32 10.43
N LEU A 165 14.86 -11.88 9.22
CA LEU A 165 13.76 -12.80 8.90
C LEU A 165 13.77 -14.09 9.75
N ASP A 166 14.91 -14.50 10.27
CA ASP A 166 15.04 -15.65 11.17
C ASP A 166 14.72 -15.33 12.65
N GLY A 167 14.32 -14.10 12.95
CA GLY A 167 14.03 -13.61 14.29
C GLY A 167 15.25 -13.13 15.08
N SER A 168 16.46 -13.19 14.52
CA SER A 168 17.65 -12.68 15.22
C SER A 168 17.61 -11.16 15.35
N LEU A 169 17.89 -10.65 16.56
CA LEU A 169 17.93 -9.23 16.87
C LEU A 169 19.16 -8.58 16.23
N VAL A 170 18.95 -7.53 15.43
CA VAL A 170 20.00 -6.75 14.75
C VAL A 170 20.35 -5.50 15.54
N ALA A 171 19.32 -4.79 16.02
CA ALA A 171 19.47 -3.56 16.77
C ALA A 171 18.27 -3.36 17.70
N GLU A 172 18.53 -2.67 18.81
CA GLU A 172 17.55 -2.28 19.80
C GLU A 172 17.77 -0.81 20.12
N ASN A 173 16.72 0.00 20.03
CA ASN A 173 16.75 1.42 20.33
C ASN A 173 15.70 1.74 21.39
N GLN A 174 16.16 2.15 22.55
CA GLN A 174 15.29 2.65 23.62
C GLN A 174 14.95 4.11 23.36
N THR A 175 13.68 4.45 23.41
CA THR A 175 13.18 5.80 23.25
C THR A 175 12.43 6.25 24.51
N ASN A 176 12.40 7.55 24.73
CA ASN A 176 11.74 8.17 25.87
C ASN A 176 10.53 8.97 25.37
N ILE A 177 9.44 8.92 26.14
CA ILE A 177 8.20 9.65 25.83
C ILE A 177 8.42 11.17 25.72
N GLN A 178 9.46 11.70 26.40
CA GLN A 178 9.77 13.13 26.40
C GLN A 178 10.71 13.54 25.26
N ASP A 179 11.58 12.65 24.80
CA ASP A 179 12.54 12.93 23.72
C ASP A 179 12.99 11.60 23.09
N PRO A 180 12.68 11.32 21.81
CA PRO A 180 12.00 12.15 20.81
C PRO A 180 10.46 12.11 20.86
N GLY A 181 9.86 11.45 21.84
CA GLY A 181 8.44 11.25 21.98
C GLY A 181 8.02 9.79 21.87
N TYR A 182 6.71 9.53 21.91
CA TYR A 182 6.15 8.20 21.76
C TYR A 182 6.16 7.77 20.27
N PRO A 183 6.71 6.60 19.92
CA PRO A 183 6.70 6.11 18.54
C PRO A 183 5.30 5.65 18.13
N MET A 184 4.69 6.39 17.22
CA MET A 184 3.33 6.14 16.71
C MET A 184 3.31 5.09 15.62
N ASP A 185 4.32 5.08 14.76
CA ASP A 185 4.41 4.17 13.63
C ASP A 185 5.86 3.97 13.18
N VAL A 186 6.10 2.85 12.49
CA VAL A 186 7.38 2.49 11.90
C VAL A 186 7.16 1.98 10.48
N ALA A 187 8.08 2.29 9.57
CA ALA A 187 8.06 1.79 8.20
C ALA A 187 9.48 1.46 7.73
N LEU A 188 9.60 0.44 6.89
CA LEU A 188 10.88 -0.03 6.37
C LEU A 188 10.96 0.17 4.87
N ALA A 189 12.11 0.65 4.39
CA ALA A 189 12.41 0.64 2.97
C ALA A 189 12.46 -0.80 2.45
N ASP A 190 12.17 -1.00 1.17
CA ASP A 190 12.14 -2.33 0.52
C ASP A 190 13.40 -3.17 0.79
N ASN A 191 14.57 -2.52 0.80
CA ASN A 191 15.86 -3.17 1.05
C ASN A 191 16.14 -3.50 2.52
N GLY A 192 15.27 -3.08 3.44
CA GLY A 192 15.45 -3.29 4.88
C GLY A 192 16.60 -2.52 5.52
N VAL A 193 17.23 -1.56 4.82
CA VAL A 193 18.38 -0.79 5.33
C VAL A 193 17.97 0.49 6.02
N VAL A 194 16.92 1.15 5.52
CA VAL A 194 16.42 2.40 6.08
C VAL A 194 15.09 2.18 6.75
N MET A 195 14.98 2.64 7.99
CA MET A 195 13.77 2.63 8.80
C MET A 195 13.31 4.08 9.02
N MET A 196 12.02 4.32 8.84
CA MET A 196 11.34 5.56 9.19
C MET A 196 10.53 5.34 10.46
N VAL A 197 10.58 6.27 11.38
CA VAL A 197 9.78 6.26 12.60
C VAL A 197 9.08 7.59 12.77
N ALA A 198 7.79 7.55 13.07
CA ALA A 198 7.02 8.72 13.45
C ALA A 198 6.88 8.75 14.99
N TYR A 199 7.36 9.82 15.61
CA TYR A 199 7.19 10.08 17.03
C TYR A 199 6.18 11.19 17.24
N GLN A 200 5.45 11.09 18.35
CA GLN A 200 4.55 12.15 18.81
C GLN A 200 4.97 12.60 20.22
N PHE A 201 5.13 13.89 20.37
CA PHE A 201 5.41 14.53 21.62
C PHE A 201 4.30 15.55 21.91
N VAL A 202 3.87 15.61 23.17
CA VAL A 202 2.87 16.57 23.64
C VAL A 202 3.45 17.35 24.79
N ASP A 203 3.63 18.65 24.61
CA ASP A 203 4.05 19.56 25.67
C ASP A 203 2.95 20.60 25.92
N SER A 204 2.50 20.64 27.18
CA SER A 204 1.47 21.57 27.69
C SER A 204 0.14 21.50 26.92
N SER A 205 0.07 21.95 25.70
CA SER A 205 -1.11 21.90 24.83
C SER A 205 -0.75 21.81 23.35
N GLU A 206 0.52 21.78 23.01
CA GLU A 206 1.00 21.66 21.64
C GLU A 206 1.43 20.23 21.35
N THR A 207 0.97 19.73 20.22
CA THR A 207 1.36 18.44 19.68
C THR A 207 2.44 18.66 18.63
N THR A 208 3.55 17.94 18.76
CA THR A 208 4.63 17.95 17.77
C THR A 208 4.86 16.53 17.27
N SER A 209 4.94 16.36 15.98
CA SER A 209 5.39 15.11 15.38
C SER A 209 6.83 15.23 14.90
N TYR A 210 7.64 14.21 15.19
CA TYR A 210 9.00 14.09 14.71
C TYR A 210 9.14 12.84 13.85
N ILE A 211 9.67 13.01 12.64
CA ILE A 211 9.97 11.92 11.72
C ILE A 211 11.47 11.71 11.70
N ALA A 212 11.93 10.54 12.12
CA ALA A 212 13.33 10.15 12.07
C ALA A 212 13.56 9.06 11.02
N PHE A 213 14.68 9.16 10.31
CA PHE A 213 15.17 8.12 9.42
C PHE A 213 16.46 7.53 9.96
N TYR A 214 16.44 6.23 10.21
CA TYR A 214 17.57 5.44 10.68
C TYR A 214 18.16 4.65 9.52
N ASN A 215 19.49 4.59 9.42
CA ASN A 215 20.16 3.80 8.40
C ASN A 215 21.06 2.75 9.05
N PHE A 216 20.71 1.47 8.86
CA PHE A 216 21.47 0.33 9.42
C PHE A 216 22.62 -0.15 8.53
N GLY A 217 22.84 0.50 7.38
CA GLY A 217 23.97 0.27 6.50
C GLY A 217 25.19 1.15 6.86
N GLU A 218 26.15 1.17 5.95
CA GLU A 218 27.43 1.88 6.13
C GLU A 218 27.25 3.39 6.38
N VAL A 219 26.26 4.02 5.74
CA VAL A 219 26.01 5.46 5.88
C VAL A 219 25.64 5.84 7.31
N GLY A 220 24.80 5.03 7.97
CA GLY A 220 24.38 5.29 9.34
C GLY A 220 25.39 4.88 10.42
N GLN A 221 26.45 4.14 10.08
CA GLN A 221 27.46 3.71 11.07
C GLN A 221 28.23 4.86 11.71
N ASN A 222 28.34 5.98 11.00
CA ASN A 222 29.08 7.16 11.45
C ASN A 222 28.17 8.26 12.03
N GLU A 223 26.86 8.00 12.07
CA GLU A 223 25.87 8.95 12.60
C GLU A 223 25.46 8.55 14.02
N ASP A 224 25.17 9.54 14.85
CA ASP A 224 24.67 9.33 16.21
C ASP A 224 23.32 8.61 16.14
N ASP A 225 23.19 7.52 16.90
CA ASP A 225 22.01 6.65 16.91
C ASP A 225 21.55 6.14 15.53
N ARG A 226 22.43 6.19 14.51
CA ARG A 226 22.15 5.87 13.10
C ARG A 226 21.11 6.79 12.44
N ILE A 227 20.80 7.95 13.01
CA ILE A 227 19.85 8.92 12.46
C ILE A 227 20.51 9.69 11.32
N VAL A 228 20.02 9.48 10.11
CA VAL A 228 20.57 10.12 8.89
C VAL A 228 19.77 11.35 8.45
N SER A 229 18.52 11.47 8.88
CA SER A 229 17.71 12.69 8.69
C SER A 229 16.52 12.71 9.65
N GLY A 230 16.05 13.92 9.99
CA GLY A 230 14.92 14.14 10.87
C GLY A 230 14.13 15.39 10.50
N TYR A 231 12.81 15.37 10.75
CA TYR A 231 11.88 16.44 10.40
C TYR A 231 10.87 16.65 11.51
N THR A 232 10.70 17.89 11.94
CA THR A 232 9.75 18.27 13.00
C THR A 232 8.56 19.01 12.40
N TYR A 233 7.35 18.66 12.86
CA TYR A 233 6.09 19.27 12.45
C TYR A 233 5.30 19.69 13.68
N ASP A 234 5.27 21.01 13.96
CA ASP A 234 4.57 21.60 15.08
C ASP A 234 3.07 21.72 14.77
N GLY A 235 2.23 21.34 15.72
CA GLY A 235 0.78 21.37 15.58
C GLY A 235 0.20 20.33 14.60
N VAL A 236 0.97 19.34 14.20
CA VAL A 236 0.59 18.31 13.22
C VAL A 236 0.70 16.92 13.83
N VAL A 237 -0.28 16.08 13.58
CA VAL A 237 -0.25 14.66 13.95
C VAL A 237 0.09 13.81 12.72
N VAL A 238 1.05 12.89 12.89
CA VAL A 238 1.41 11.89 11.88
C VAL A 238 1.06 10.48 12.39
N PRO A 239 -0.18 10.03 12.20
CA PRO A 239 -0.63 8.75 12.72
C PRO A 239 -0.11 7.54 11.96
N GLN A 240 0.35 7.74 10.73
CA GLN A 240 0.77 6.65 9.85
C GLN A 240 1.89 7.08 8.92
N ILE A 241 2.84 6.17 8.75
CA ILE A 241 3.94 6.31 7.80
C ILE A 241 4.07 5.04 6.95
N GLN A 242 4.58 5.18 5.73
CA GLN A 242 4.73 4.05 4.82
C GLN A 242 5.81 4.30 3.77
N TYR A 243 6.45 3.24 3.31
CA TYR A 243 7.22 3.28 2.06
C TYR A 243 6.31 2.92 0.88
N LEU A 244 6.31 3.75 -0.14
CA LEU A 244 5.63 3.55 -1.42
C LEU A 244 6.70 3.42 -2.51
N GLY A 245 7.09 2.18 -2.79
CA GLY A 245 8.25 1.90 -3.61
C GLY A 245 9.53 2.51 -3.03
N SER A 246 10.17 3.44 -3.75
CA SER A 246 11.42 4.09 -3.30
C SER A 246 11.21 5.34 -2.43
N ASN A 247 9.98 5.83 -2.28
CA ASN A 247 9.65 7.02 -1.52
C ASN A 247 9.04 6.65 -0.16
N ALA A 248 9.39 7.38 0.88
CA ALA A 248 8.70 7.31 2.16
C ALA A 248 7.60 8.38 2.21
N VAL A 249 6.51 8.09 2.90
CA VAL A 249 5.35 8.99 3.05
C VAL A 249 4.92 9.05 4.50
N ALA A 250 4.76 10.27 5.02
CA ALA A 250 4.07 10.55 6.25
C ALA A 250 2.64 11.01 5.94
N LEU A 251 1.65 10.24 6.36
CA LEU A 251 0.24 10.60 6.29
C LEU A 251 -0.07 11.44 7.53
N ARG A 252 -0.49 12.68 7.31
CA ARG A 252 -0.68 13.71 8.32
C ARG A 252 -2.18 14.02 8.47
N ASP A 253 -2.57 14.58 9.59
CA ASP A 253 -3.95 15.06 9.79
C ASP A 253 -4.34 16.23 8.88
N ASP A 254 -3.34 16.98 8.36
CA ASP A 254 -3.50 18.09 7.41
C ASP A 254 -3.02 17.78 5.98
N GLY A 255 -2.81 16.49 5.63
CA GLY A 255 -2.34 16.09 4.31
C GLY A 255 -1.30 14.96 4.33
N PHE A 256 -0.21 15.12 3.57
CA PHE A 256 0.89 14.17 3.59
C PHE A 256 2.21 14.81 3.14
N THR A 257 3.32 14.24 3.59
CA THR A 257 4.68 14.60 3.18
C THR A 257 5.37 13.41 2.54
N ILE A 258 6.02 13.63 1.41
CA ILE A 258 6.80 12.64 0.67
C ILE A 258 8.28 12.91 0.88
N TYR A 259 9.03 11.86 1.19
CA TYR A 259 10.49 11.89 1.29
C TYR A 259 11.10 10.98 0.23
N SER A 260 12.22 11.39 -0.33
CA SER A 260 12.95 10.64 -1.34
C SER A 260 14.45 10.58 -1.00
N GLY A 261 15.06 9.45 -1.32
CA GLY A 261 16.49 9.19 -1.05
C GLY A 261 16.71 7.81 -0.45
N ARG A 262 17.56 7.01 -1.10
CA ARG A 262 17.77 5.60 -0.71
C ARG A 262 18.51 5.42 0.61
N GLN A 263 19.41 6.35 0.96
CA GLN A 263 20.29 6.26 2.11
C GLN A 263 20.01 7.36 3.14
N ILE A 264 19.72 8.56 2.65
CA ILE A 264 19.44 9.77 3.42
C ILE A 264 18.16 10.37 2.84
N PRO A 265 16.97 9.96 3.30
CA PRO A 265 15.70 10.50 2.80
C PRO A 265 15.58 12.00 3.08
N LYS A 266 15.17 12.76 2.06
CA LYS A 266 14.93 14.20 2.15
C LYS A 266 13.49 14.50 1.75
N GLU A 267 12.90 15.50 2.37
CA GLU A 267 11.59 16.00 2.00
C GLU A 267 11.59 16.39 0.52
N LEU A 268 10.70 15.75 -0.24
CA LEU A 268 10.50 16.01 -1.66
C LEU A 268 9.32 16.95 -1.87
N LYS A 269 8.22 16.70 -1.17
CA LYS A 269 6.98 17.46 -1.32
C LYS A 269 6.04 17.25 -0.15
N THR A 270 5.43 18.34 0.29
CA THR A 270 4.27 18.33 1.18
C THR A 270 3.02 18.76 0.42
N VAL A 271 1.95 18.02 0.60
CA VAL A 271 0.59 18.34 0.13
C VAL A 271 -0.26 18.61 1.35
N GLN A 272 -0.76 19.83 1.48
CA GLN A 272 -1.69 20.21 2.54
C GLN A 272 -3.11 20.29 2.02
N VAL A 273 -4.07 19.94 2.86
CA VAL A 273 -5.50 20.00 2.63
C VAL A 273 -6.16 20.74 3.79
N GLU A 274 -7.23 21.47 3.50
CA GLU A 274 -7.98 22.23 4.52
C GLU A 274 -9.11 21.40 5.16
N GLN A 275 -9.54 20.35 4.44
CA GLN A 275 -10.64 19.50 4.89
C GLN A 275 -10.12 18.40 5.82
N GLU A 276 -10.93 18.02 6.82
CA GLU A 276 -10.66 16.89 7.70
C GLU A 276 -10.55 15.59 6.90
N ILE A 277 -9.41 14.90 7.04
CA ILE A 277 -9.17 13.59 6.42
C ILE A 277 -9.83 12.54 7.30
N ILE A 278 -10.81 11.80 6.75
CA ILE A 278 -11.50 10.72 7.47
C ILE A 278 -10.97 9.33 7.17
N SER A 279 -10.27 9.16 6.04
CA SER A 279 -9.60 7.91 5.68
C SER A 279 -8.44 8.17 4.74
N THR A 280 -7.43 7.33 4.83
CA THR A 280 -6.29 7.28 3.90
C THR A 280 -6.18 5.89 3.31
N PHE A 281 -5.72 5.79 2.08
CA PHE A 281 -5.42 4.53 1.42
C PHE A 281 -4.29 4.73 0.41
N TYR A 282 -3.52 3.70 0.14
CA TYR A 282 -2.32 3.83 -0.71
C TYR A 282 -1.93 2.51 -1.36
N ASP A 283 -1.10 2.61 -2.39
CA ASP A 283 -0.28 1.56 -2.96
C ASP A 283 1.12 2.11 -3.30
N GLU A 284 1.96 1.34 -3.98
CA GLU A 284 3.32 1.78 -4.36
C GLU A 284 3.34 3.06 -5.22
N ASN A 285 2.23 3.39 -5.90
CA ASN A 285 2.15 4.46 -6.90
C ASN A 285 1.18 5.59 -6.53
N ASN A 286 0.34 5.39 -5.53
CA ASN A 286 -0.79 6.28 -5.26
C ASN A 286 -0.99 6.51 -3.76
N ILE A 287 -1.49 7.70 -3.45
CA ILE A 287 -1.94 8.11 -2.11
C ILE A 287 -3.36 8.63 -2.25
N GLY A 288 -4.30 8.08 -1.51
CA GLY A 288 -5.70 8.48 -1.49
C GLY A 288 -6.07 9.11 -0.16
N LEU A 289 -6.79 10.22 -0.22
CA LEU A 289 -7.40 10.89 0.92
C LEU A 289 -8.91 10.91 0.73
N VAL A 290 -9.68 10.66 1.79
CA VAL A 290 -11.14 10.75 1.80
C VAL A 290 -11.59 11.81 2.77
N PHE A 291 -12.56 12.61 2.33
CA PHE A 291 -13.17 13.70 3.07
C PHE A 291 -14.68 13.51 3.15
N LYS A 292 -15.30 14.10 4.17
CA LYS A 292 -16.76 14.29 4.16
C LYS A 292 -17.14 15.26 3.05
N ASN A 293 -18.27 14.99 2.40
CA ASN A 293 -18.84 15.88 1.40
C ASN A 293 -20.18 16.42 1.92
N ASP A 294 -20.28 17.74 2.03
CA ASP A 294 -21.48 18.41 2.54
C ASP A 294 -22.59 18.56 1.49
N SER A 295 -22.42 17.99 0.30
CA SER A 295 -23.46 18.02 -0.73
C SER A 295 -24.65 17.12 -0.35
N LYS A 296 -25.87 17.49 -0.77
CA LYS A 296 -27.07 16.70 -0.48
C LYS A 296 -27.07 15.31 -1.12
N ASP A 297 -26.31 15.14 -2.21
CA ASP A 297 -26.36 13.94 -3.05
C ASP A 297 -25.13 13.01 -2.86
N LYS A 298 -24.07 13.51 -2.22
CA LYS A 298 -22.82 12.76 -2.02
C LYS A 298 -22.32 12.92 -0.59
N GLN A 299 -21.90 11.80 0.01
CA GLN A 299 -21.44 11.75 1.41
C GLN A 299 -19.95 11.97 1.54
N TYR A 300 -19.20 11.57 0.51
CA TYR A 300 -17.74 11.52 0.54
C TYR A 300 -17.14 12.06 -0.76
N THR A 301 -15.95 12.62 -0.62
CA THR A 301 -15.05 12.94 -1.74
C THR A 301 -13.73 12.24 -1.51
N MET A 302 -13.21 11.53 -2.51
CA MET A 302 -11.83 11.07 -2.51
C MET A 302 -10.98 11.92 -3.43
N GLN A 303 -9.74 12.14 -3.03
CA GLN A 303 -8.67 12.68 -3.87
C GLN A 303 -7.54 11.67 -3.95
N VAL A 304 -7.11 11.36 -5.16
CA VAL A 304 -6.01 10.40 -5.39
C VAL A 304 -4.84 11.12 -6.03
N TYR A 305 -3.69 10.99 -5.39
CA TYR A 305 -2.42 11.57 -5.80
C TYR A 305 -1.46 10.48 -6.24
N SER A 306 -0.51 10.82 -7.10
CA SER A 306 0.63 9.94 -7.38
C SER A 306 1.59 9.90 -6.20
N SER A 307 2.49 8.90 -6.15
CA SER A 307 3.60 8.82 -5.18
C SER A 307 4.61 9.98 -5.28
N ALA A 308 4.47 10.88 -6.28
CA ALA A 308 5.18 12.16 -6.40
C ALA A 308 4.33 13.36 -5.93
N GLY A 309 3.16 13.15 -5.34
CA GLY A 309 2.27 14.20 -4.82
C GLY A 309 1.53 15.02 -5.87
N LYS A 310 1.31 14.49 -7.08
CA LYS A 310 0.49 15.14 -8.10
C LYS A 310 -0.93 14.58 -8.03
N LEU A 311 -1.94 15.47 -7.89
CA LEU A 311 -3.35 15.07 -7.95
C LEU A 311 -3.66 14.40 -9.31
N LYS A 312 -4.14 13.17 -9.27
CA LYS A 312 -4.55 12.38 -10.44
C LYS A 312 -6.02 12.61 -10.76
N PHE A 313 -6.89 12.50 -9.77
CA PHE A 313 -8.32 12.79 -9.89
C PHE A 313 -8.95 13.06 -8.52
N SER A 314 -10.16 13.65 -8.56
CA SER A 314 -11.08 13.76 -7.44
C SER A 314 -12.41 13.12 -7.83
N LYS A 315 -13.07 12.43 -6.89
CA LYS A 315 -14.34 11.73 -7.13
C LYS A 315 -15.23 11.74 -5.91
N ASP A 316 -16.49 12.13 -6.13
CA ASP A 316 -17.54 12.04 -5.14
C ASP A 316 -18.22 10.66 -5.17
N PHE A 317 -18.57 10.14 -4.00
CA PHE A 317 -19.20 8.82 -3.88
C PHE A 317 -20.12 8.72 -2.65
N ASN A 318 -20.95 7.65 -2.61
CA ASN A 318 -21.98 7.47 -1.59
C ASN A 318 -21.95 6.13 -0.86
N ILE A 319 -21.05 5.21 -1.20
CA ILE A 319 -20.99 3.94 -0.49
C ILE A 319 -20.60 4.16 0.98
N PRO A 320 -21.41 3.70 1.95
CA PRO A 320 -21.04 3.76 3.37
C PRO A 320 -20.02 2.64 3.66
N TYR A 321 -18.78 2.88 3.31
CA TYR A 321 -17.70 1.90 3.45
C TYR A 321 -17.26 1.77 4.92
N THR A 322 -16.83 0.57 5.29
CA THR A 322 -16.06 0.30 6.51
C THR A 322 -14.57 0.21 6.20
N THR A 323 -14.25 -0.19 4.98
CA THR A 323 -12.88 -0.32 4.49
C THR A 323 -12.74 0.30 3.10
N ILE A 324 -11.69 1.07 2.92
CA ILE A 324 -11.21 1.56 1.63
C ILE A 324 -9.72 1.25 1.52
N ARG A 325 -9.30 0.70 0.38
CA ARG A 325 -7.89 0.42 0.10
C ARG A 325 -7.60 0.31 -1.39
N MET A 326 -6.33 0.36 -1.73
CA MET A 326 -5.82 -0.04 -3.03
C MET A 326 -5.52 -1.54 -3.04
N SER A 327 -5.81 -2.18 -4.17
CA SER A 327 -5.46 -3.58 -4.43
C SER A 327 -5.12 -3.68 -5.92
N ASP A 328 -3.84 -3.77 -6.23
CA ASP A 328 -3.29 -3.62 -7.60
C ASP A 328 -4.00 -2.46 -8.32
N ASP A 329 -3.85 -1.82 -9.16
CA ASP A 329 -4.51 -0.73 -9.90
C ASP A 329 -6.02 -0.47 -9.65
N TYR A 330 -6.60 -1.01 -8.54
CA TYR A 330 -8.00 -0.81 -8.17
C TYR A 330 -8.14 -0.17 -6.79
N ILE A 331 -9.14 0.70 -6.67
CA ILE A 331 -9.63 1.20 -5.39
C ILE A 331 -10.84 0.36 -5.00
N VAL A 332 -10.76 -0.28 -3.86
CA VAL A 332 -11.81 -1.15 -3.36
C VAL A 332 -12.40 -0.53 -2.11
N MET A 333 -13.71 -0.34 -2.12
CA MET A 333 -14.49 0.12 -0.98
C MET A 333 -15.55 -0.92 -0.67
N TYR A 334 -15.67 -1.30 0.58
CA TYR A 334 -16.69 -2.27 0.98
C TYR A 334 -17.15 -2.07 2.42
N ASN A 335 -18.31 -2.62 2.70
CA ASN A 335 -18.85 -2.87 4.03
C ASN A 335 -19.28 -4.35 4.10
N SER A 336 -20.00 -4.74 5.14
CA SER A 336 -20.42 -6.15 5.34
C SER A 336 -21.27 -6.74 4.19
N SER A 337 -21.90 -5.93 3.34
CA SER A 337 -22.86 -6.40 2.32
C SER A 337 -22.69 -5.77 0.94
N GLN A 338 -21.87 -4.74 0.81
CA GLN A 338 -21.70 -4.00 -0.45
C GLN A 338 -20.22 -3.91 -0.83
N LEU A 339 -19.97 -3.94 -2.12
CA LEU A 339 -18.65 -3.80 -2.71
C LEU A 339 -18.70 -2.77 -3.85
N CYS A 340 -17.76 -1.84 -3.84
CA CYS A 340 -17.48 -0.93 -4.95
C CYS A 340 -16.03 -1.06 -5.38
N VAL A 341 -15.81 -1.27 -6.67
CA VAL A 341 -14.48 -1.37 -7.27
C VAL A 341 -14.33 -0.27 -8.33
N LEU A 342 -13.34 0.58 -8.13
CA LEU A 342 -12.93 1.59 -9.13
C LEU A 342 -11.56 1.17 -9.66
N ASN A 343 -11.26 1.54 -10.91
CA ASN A 343 -9.88 1.46 -11.39
C ASN A 343 -9.03 2.64 -10.89
N SER A 344 -7.74 2.65 -11.19
CA SER A 344 -6.78 3.66 -10.72
C SER A 344 -7.04 5.08 -11.24
N ASN A 345 -7.94 5.27 -12.20
CA ASN A 345 -8.38 6.58 -12.69
C ASN A 345 -9.76 7.02 -12.12
N GLY A 346 -10.32 6.25 -11.19
CA GLY A 346 -11.59 6.54 -10.55
C GLY A 346 -12.84 6.08 -11.33
N SER A 347 -12.70 5.35 -12.44
CA SER A 347 -13.84 4.81 -13.18
C SER A 347 -14.40 3.58 -12.46
N GLU A 348 -15.72 3.54 -12.28
CA GLU A 348 -16.41 2.42 -11.65
C GLU A 348 -16.33 1.16 -12.51
N LYS A 349 -15.92 0.07 -11.89
CA LYS A 349 -15.86 -1.26 -12.49
C LYS A 349 -16.97 -2.16 -12.01
N TYR A 350 -17.29 -2.06 -10.74
CA TYR A 350 -18.37 -2.80 -10.11
C TYR A 350 -18.94 -1.99 -8.95
N PHE A 351 -20.24 -2.02 -8.79
CA PHE A 351 -20.94 -1.59 -7.59
C PHE A 351 -22.16 -2.48 -7.39
N GLY A 352 -22.26 -3.12 -6.23
CA GLY A 352 -23.37 -4.00 -5.93
C GLY A 352 -23.31 -4.63 -4.55
N SER A 353 -24.38 -5.35 -4.23
CA SER A 353 -24.42 -6.19 -3.04
C SER A 353 -23.68 -7.50 -3.28
N VAL A 354 -23.11 -8.05 -2.22
CA VAL A 354 -22.43 -9.35 -2.21
C VAL A 354 -23.23 -10.30 -1.34
N ASP A 355 -23.39 -11.54 -1.79
CA ASP A 355 -24.04 -12.59 -1.00
C ASP A 355 -23.15 -12.98 0.20
N GLY A 356 -23.72 -13.00 1.39
CA GLY A 356 -23.00 -13.26 2.63
C GLY A 356 -22.40 -12.01 3.26
N THR A 357 -21.44 -12.19 4.16
CA THR A 357 -20.73 -11.09 4.86
C THR A 357 -19.32 -10.95 4.34
N VAL A 358 -18.98 -9.75 3.86
CA VAL A 358 -17.61 -9.43 3.43
C VAL A 358 -16.78 -9.11 4.66
N LYS A 359 -15.76 -9.94 4.95
CA LYS A 359 -14.72 -9.64 5.94
C LYS A 359 -13.54 -8.91 5.30
N ASP A 360 -13.13 -9.40 4.14
CA ASP A 360 -12.01 -8.84 3.41
C ASP A 360 -12.13 -9.06 1.90
N PHE A 361 -11.39 -8.30 1.11
CA PHE A 361 -11.37 -8.38 -0.35
C PHE A 361 -9.95 -8.19 -0.88
N PHE A 362 -9.50 -9.12 -1.72
CA PHE A 362 -8.20 -9.08 -2.40
C PHE A 362 -8.36 -9.38 -3.88
N LYS A 363 -7.60 -8.68 -4.71
CA LYS A 363 -7.46 -9.03 -6.11
C LYS A 363 -6.34 -10.07 -6.24
N LEU A 364 -6.67 -11.22 -6.82
CA LEU A 364 -5.74 -12.29 -7.11
C LEU A 364 -5.51 -12.38 -8.62
N GLY A 365 -4.49 -11.70 -9.15
CA GLY A 365 -4.10 -11.79 -10.57
C GLY A 365 -4.97 -10.97 -11.54
N TRP A 366 -4.63 -11.05 -12.84
CA TRP A 366 -5.11 -10.13 -13.90
C TRP A 366 -6.60 -10.16 -14.20
N ASN A 367 -7.31 -11.24 -13.90
CA ASN A 367 -8.72 -11.43 -14.32
C ASN A 367 -9.61 -12.06 -13.22
N LYS A 368 -9.22 -11.97 -11.95
CA LYS A 368 -9.98 -12.63 -10.87
C LYS A 368 -10.21 -11.68 -9.72
#